data_b374b88f30c2374b8b5b52f54d5ff61f
#
_entry.id   b374b88f30c2374b8b5b52f54d5ff61f
#
_cell.length_a   1.000
_cell.length_b   1.000
_cell.length_c   1.000
_cell.angle_alpha   90.00
_cell.angle_beta   90.00
_cell.angle_gamma   90.00
#
_symmetry.space_group_name_H-M   'P 1'
#
loop_
_entity.id
_entity.type
_entity.pdbx_description
1 polymer ?
#
loop_
_entity_poly.entity_id
_entity_poly.type
_entity_poly.pdbx_seq_one_letter_code
_entity_poly.pdbx_strand_id
1 'polypeptide(L)'
;MEIFLILAPLVLIALAFFLATRRSVRAKRKPPKLDHATRQERGVWGWARVQASSRTGSPGLGGLQRFELQLEVHLPGNPAYTASTTWLVEQESAGYVAEGKEVPVKVDPADLQFVYPQGSWARIAG
;
A
#
# COMPACT_ATOMS: atom_id res chain seq x y z
N MET A 1 -11.18 -30.19 26.92
CA MET A 1 -12.07 -30.49 25.81
C MET A 1 -12.96 -29.31 25.40
N GLU A 2 -13.48 -28.55 26.34
CA GLU A 2 -14.29 -27.36 26.03
C GLU A 2 -13.54 -26.29 25.26
N ILE A 3 -12.23 -26.17 25.48
CA ILE A 3 -11.35 -25.21 24.78
C ILE A 3 -11.29 -25.52 23.28
N PHE A 4 -11.35 -26.78 22.86
CA PHE A 4 -11.34 -27.16 21.45
C PHE A 4 -12.63 -26.77 20.74
N LEU A 5 -13.76 -26.81 21.41
CA LEU A 5 -15.05 -26.42 20.84
C LEU A 5 -15.15 -24.90 20.63
N ILE A 6 -14.42 -24.13 21.41
CA ILE A 6 -14.39 -22.66 21.29
C ILE A 6 -13.43 -22.22 20.17
N LEU A 7 -12.31 -22.93 19.98
CA LEU A 7 -11.30 -22.58 18.97
C LEU A 7 -11.70 -23.02 17.55
N ALA A 8 -12.41 -24.14 17.41
CA ALA A 8 -12.82 -24.65 16.11
C ALA A 8 -13.68 -23.66 15.29
N PRO A 9 -14.72 -23.00 15.86
CA PRO A 9 -15.48 -22.01 15.10
C PRO A 9 -14.67 -20.79 14.69
N LEU A 10 -13.70 -20.36 15.50
CA LEU A 10 -12.83 -19.23 15.15
C LEU A 10 -11.94 -19.54 13.95
N VAL A 11 -11.39 -20.75 13.90
CA VAL A 11 -10.56 -21.21 12.77
C VAL A 11 -11.39 -21.28 11.49
N LEU A 12 -12.63 -21.77 11.57
CA LEU A 12 -13.53 -21.85 10.42
C LEU A 12 -13.91 -20.46 9.89
N ILE A 13 -14.15 -19.50 10.76
CA ILE A 13 -14.44 -18.12 10.38
C ILE A 13 -13.22 -17.48 9.68
N ALA A 14 -12.03 -17.70 10.19
CA ALA A 14 -10.80 -17.19 9.59
C ALA A 14 -10.57 -17.79 8.20
N LEU A 15 -10.80 -19.09 8.02
CA LEU A 15 -10.70 -19.74 6.72
C LEU A 15 -11.75 -19.25 5.73
N ALA A 16 -12.97 -19.06 6.14
CA ALA A 16 -14.02 -18.51 5.30
C ALA A 16 -13.70 -17.08 4.85
N PHE A 17 -13.19 -16.26 5.74
CA PHE A 17 -12.76 -14.90 5.44
C PHE A 17 -11.60 -14.89 4.43
N PHE A 18 -10.63 -15.75 4.61
CA PHE A 18 -9.49 -15.89 3.72
C PHE A 18 -9.91 -16.33 2.31
N LEU A 19 -10.81 -17.31 2.21
CA LEU A 19 -11.34 -17.79 0.94
C LEU A 19 -12.19 -16.72 0.24
N ALA A 20 -12.99 -15.97 0.98
CA ALA A 20 -13.77 -14.86 0.45
C ALA A 20 -12.86 -13.76 -0.12
N THR A 21 -11.76 -13.45 0.56
CA THR A 21 -10.77 -12.48 0.09
C THR A 21 -10.10 -12.95 -1.19
N ARG A 22 -9.75 -14.22 -1.31
CA ARG A 22 -9.19 -14.79 -2.54
C ARG A 22 -10.17 -14.75 -3.71
N ARG A 23 -11.43 -15.06 -3.48
CA ARG A 23 -12.47 -14.96 -4.50
C ARG A 23 -12.65 -13.53 -4.98
N SER A 24 -12.61 -12.59 -4.08
CA SER A 24 -12.67 -11.17 -4.38
C SER A 24 -11.53 -10.73 -5.30
N VAL A 25 -10.32 -11.19 -5.04
CA VAL A 25 -9.14 -10.91 -5.87
C VAL A 25 -9.29 -11.53 -7.26
N ARG A 26 -9.82 -12.73 -7.37
CA ARG A 26 -10.06 -13.39 -8.68
C ARG A 26 -11.15 -12.69 -9.48
N ALA A 27 -12.22 -12.24 -8.82
CA ALA A 27 -13.30 -11.51 -9.47
C ALA A 27 -12.83 -10.18 -10.06
N LYS A 28 -11.82 -9.55 -9.47
CA LYS A 28 -11.24 -8.29 -9.92
C LYS A 28 -10.34 -8.38 -11.15
N ARG A 29 -10.07 -9.57 -11.65
CA ARG A 29 -9.28 -9.74 -12.89
C ARG A 29 -10.01 -9.29 -14.15
N LYS A 30 -11.33 -9.20 -14.11
CA LYS A 30 -12.17 -8.89 -15.28
C LYS A 30 -12.66 -7.44 -15.39
N PRO A 31 -12.80 -6.65 -14.31
CA PRO A 31 -13.18 -5.25 -14.50
C PRO A 31 -12.08 -4.46 -15.18
N PRO A 32 -12.42 -3.42 -15.94
CA PRO A 32 -11.42 -2.55 -16.55
C PRO A 32 -10.47 -2.03 -15.48
N LYS A 33 -9.18 -1.97 -15.80
CA LYS A 33 -8.18 -1.41 -14.89
C LYS A 33 -8.54 0.03 -14.61
N LEU A 34 -8.78 0.33 -13.34
CA LEU A 34 -8.90 1.71 -12.92
C LEU A 34 -7.54 2.39 -13.06
N ASP A 35 -7.52 3.59 -13.60
CA ASP A 35 -6.29 4.37 -13.67
C ASP A 35 -5.90 4.88 -12.27
N HIS A 36 -4.66 5.33 -12.15
CA HIS A 36 -4.15 5.81 -10.86
C HIS A 36 -4.87 7.07 -10.39
N ALA A 37 -5.28 7.94 -11.31
CA ALA A 37 -6.01 9.16 -10.95
C ALA A 37 -7.33 8.81 -10.26
N THR A 38 -8.09 7.87 -10.81
CA THR A 38 -9.35 7.42 -10.22
C THR A 38 -9.13 6.75 -8.86
N ARG A 39 -8.09 5.92 -8.74
CA ARG A 39 -7.75 5.27 -7.47
C ARG A 39 -7.38 6.28 -6.40
N GLN A 40 -6.60 7.31 -6.75
CA GLN A 40 -6.24 8.37 -5.82
C GLN A 40 -7.45 9.20 -5.39
N GLU A 41 -8.34 9.49 -6.32
CA GLU A 41 -9.53 10.28 -6.05
C GLU A 41 -10.43 9.63 -5.00
N ARG A 42 -10.60 8.31 -5.07
CA ARG A 42 -11.36 7.55 -4.06
C ARG A 42 -10.52 7.12 -2.86
N GLY A 43 -9.23 7.45 -2.85
CA GLY A 43 -8.30 7.04 -1.82
C GLY A 43 -8.66 7.58 -0.44
N VAL A 44 -8.30 6.80 0.57
CA VAL A 44 -8.46 7.18 1.98
C VAL A 44 -7.16 7.81 2.47
N TRP A 45 -7.26 8.95 3.14
CA TRP A 45 -6.11 9.63 3.72
C TRP A 45 -5.55 8.84 4.89
N GLY A 46 -4.23 8.73 4.93
CA GLY A 46 -3.49 8.13 6.03
C GLY A 46 -2.08 8.68 6.06
N TRP A 47 -1.23 8.03 6.83
CA TRP A 47 0.18 8.32 6.85
C TRP A 47 0.98 7.02 6.85
N ALA A 48 2.21 7.09 6.39
CA ALA A 48 3.09 5.94 6.30
C ALA A 48 4.45 6.27 6.87
N ARG A 49 5.04 5.30 7.57
CA ARG A 49 6.44 5.37 8.00
C ARG A 49 7.26 4.50 7.08
N VAL A 50 8.36 5.05 6.57
CA VAL A 50 9.28 4.31 5.72
C VAL A 50 10.09 3.35 6.58
N GLN A 51 9.85 2.05 6.41
CA GLN A 51 10.59 0.99 7.12
C GLN A 51 11.88 0.63 6.39
N ALA A 52 11.84 0.59 5.06
CA ALA A 52 12.99 0.32 4.23
C ALA A 52 12.88 1.10 2.94
N SER A 53 14.00 1.59 2.43
CA SER A 53 14.06 2.37 1.22
C SER A 53 15.30 2.00 0.43
N SER A 54 15.13 1.72 -0.86
CA SER A 54 16.22 1.33 -1.73
C SER A 54 16.07 2.04 -3.08
N ARG A 55 17.12 2.73 -3.50
CA ARG A 55 17.18 3.30 -4.84
C ARG A 55 17.38 2.19 -5.86
N THR A 56 16.61 2.22 -6.93
CA THR A 56 16.73 1.24 -8.01
C THR A 56 16.87 1.92 -9.35
N GLY A 57 17.71 1.36 -10.19
CA GLY A 57 17.92 1.87 -11.54
C GLY A 57 18.68 3.20 -11.60
N SER A 58 18.84 3.68 -12.81
CA SER A 58 19.43 4.99 -13.07
C SER A 58 18.39 6.09 -12.86
N PRO A 59 18.80 7.34 -12.54
CA PRO A 59 17.88 8.46 -12.50
C PRO A 59 17.09 8.56 -13.80
N GLY A 60 15.77 8.69 -13.67
CA GLY A 60 14.90 8.81 -14.82
C GLY A 60 14.93 10.20 -15.45
N LEU A 61 14.25 10.34 -16.58
CA LEU A 61 14.08 11.63 -17.22
C LEU A 61 13.32 12.59 -16.29
N GLY A 62 13.71 13.84 -16.29
CA GLY A 62 13.10 14.86 -15.43
C GLY A 62 13.57 14.85 -13.98
N GLY A 63 14.67 14.17 -13.68
CA GLY A 63 15.23 14.16 -12.32
C GLY A 63 14.49 13.27 -11.33
N LEU A 64 13.70 12.33 -11.79
CA LEU A 64 13.02 11.37 -10.94
C LEU A 64 13.87 10.14 -10.70
N GLN A 65 13.92 9.70 -9.45
CA GLN A 65 14.61 8.49 -9.03
C GLN A 65 13.60 7.47 -8.57
N ARG A 66 13.77 6.23 -8.99
CA ARG A 66 12.93 5.11 -8.54
C ARG A 66 13.39 4.63 -7.17
N PHE A 67 12.43 4.49 -6.26
CA PHE A 67 12.66 3.92 -4.93
C PHE A 67 11.71 2.76 -4.70
N GLU A 68 12.27 1.64 -4.27
CA GLU A 68 11.47 0.53 -3.72
C GLU A 68 11.33 0.76 -2.22
N LEU A 69 10.10 0.79 -1.74
CA LEU A 69 9.78 1.16 -0.37
C LEU A 69 8.99 0.07 0.32
N GLN A 70 9.33 -0.18 1.58
CA GLN A 70 8.45 -0.86 2.52
C GLN A 70 7.90 0.18 3.48
N LEU A 71 6.59 0.26 3.54
CA LEU A 71 5.88 1.27 4.31
C LEU A 71 5.02 0.61 5.38
N GLU A 72 5.09 1.14 6.60
CA GLU A 72 4.10 0.85 7.62
C GLU A 72 2.98 1.87 7.45
N VAL A 73 1.82 1.41 7.01
CA VAL A 73 0.70 2.29 6.66
C VAL A 73 -0.29 2.34 7.81
N HIS A 74 -0.70 3.56 8.16
CA HIS A 74 -1.67 3.83 9.20
C HIS A 74 -2.88 4.53 8.61
N LEU A 75 -4.01 3.85 8.64
CA LEU A 75 -5.30 4.40 8.22
C LEU A 75 -6.20 4.59 9.44
N PRO A 76 -7.05 5.63 9.48
CA PRO A 76 -7.96 5.84 10.59
C PRO A 76 -8.85 4.63 10.85
N GLY A 77 -8.90 4.16 12.09
CA GLY A 77 -9.74 3.04 12.50
C GLY A 77 -9.28 1.65 12.08
N ASN A 78 -8.08 1.53 11.51
CA ASN A 78 -7.54 0.24 11.05
C ASN A 78 -6.20 -0.05 11.69
N PRO A 79 -5.86 -1.33 11.93
CA PRO A 79 -4.51 -1.69 12.36
C PRO A 79 -3.48 -1.31 11.31
N ALA A 80 -2.29 -0.96 11.76
CA ALA A 80 -1.17 -0.70 10.86
C ALA A 80 -0.83 -1.96 10.06
N TYR A 81 -0.43 -1.77 8.80
CA TYR A 81 -0.02 -2.89 7.95
C TYR A 81 1.19 -2.48 7.10
N THR A 82 1.87 -3.47 6.55
CA THR A 82 3.02 -3.24 5.68
C THR A 82 2.60 -3.30 4.22
N ALA A 83 3.00 -2.29 3.46
CA ALA A 83 2.83 -2.26 2.01
C ALA A 83 4.20 -2.13 1.34
N SER A 84 4.39 -2.87 0.26
CA SER A 84 5.56 -2.71 -0.61
C SER A 84 5.13 -1.97 -1.87
N THR A 85 5.82 -0.90 -2.19
CA THR A 85 5.49 -0.08 -3.33
C THR A 85 6.74 0.50 -3.96
N THR A 86 6.61 0.96 -5.20
CA THR A 86 7.68 1.65 -5.91
C THR A 86 7.20 3.04 -6.28
N TRP A 87 7.92 4.05 -5.86
CA TRP A 87 7.64 5.45 -6.17
C TRP A 87 8.73 6.06 -7.03
N LEU A 88 8.33 6.96 -7.91
CA LEU A 88 9.25 7.87 -8.59
C LEU A 88 9.28 9.16 -7.78
N VAL A 89 10.46 9.52 -7.28
CA VAL A 89 10.67 10.62 -6.35
C VAL A 89 11.65 11.62 -6.96
N GLU A 90 11.35 12.91 -6.85
CA GLU A 90 12.28 13.95 -7.24
C GLU A 90 13.58 13.80 -6.43
N GLN A 91 14.73 13.90 -7.09
CA GLN A 91 16.03 13.68 -6.43
C GLN A 91 16.25 14.60 -5.24
N GLU A 92 15.82 15.84 -5.33
CA GLU A 92 15.90 16.82 -4.26
C GLU A 92 14.99 16.51 -3.07
N SER A 93 14.00 15.63 -3.28
CA SER A 93 13.04 15.22 -2.24
C SER A 93 13.32 13.81 -1.69
N ALA A 94 14.44 13.22 -2.06
CA ALA A 94 14.80 11.85 -1.65
C ALA A 94 14.83 11.68 -0.12
N GLY A 95 15.13 12.74 0.62
CA GLY A 95 15.13 12.70 2.07
C GLY A 95 13.77 12.38 2.69
N TYR A 96 12.67 12.66 1.99
CA TYR A 96 11.33 12.35 2.49
C TYR A 96 11.04 10.85 2.55
N VAL A 97 11.75 10.05 1.77
CA VAL A 97 11.58 8.59 1.75
C VAL A 97 12.74 7.86 2.43
N ALA A 98 13.52 8.55 3.23
CA ALA A 98 14.55 7.93 4.06
C ALA A 98 13.90 7.09 5.17
N GLU A 99 14.59 6.05 5.60
CA GLU A 99 14.10 5.19 6.68
C GLU A 99 13.73 6.00 7.92
N GLY A 100 12.59 5.67 8.53
CA GLY A 100 12.07 6.33 9.71
C GLY A 100 11.25 7.59 9.43
N LYS A 101 11.22 8.07 8.21
CA LYS A 101 10.42 9.25 7.86
C LYS A 101 8.95 8.90 7.73
N GLU A 102 8.10 9.86 8.08
CA GLU A 102 6.66 9.75 7.97
C GLU A 102 6.18 10.64 6.84
N VAL A 103 5.31 10.11 6.00
CA VAL A 103 4.77 10.82 4.84
C VAL A 103 3.26 10.67 4.78
N PRO A 104 2.53 11.72 4.35
CA PRO A 104 1.10 11.59 4.11
C PRO A 104 0.86 10.77 2.84
N VAL A 105 -0.15 9.92 2.88
CA VAL A 105 -0.49 9.04 1.77
C VAL A 105 -2.00 8.98 1.57
N LYS A 106 -2.41 8.56 0.38
CA LYS A 106 -3.75 8.09 0.10
C LYS A 106 -3.67 6.63 -0.30
N VAL A 107 -4.60 5.82 0.19
CA VAL A 107 -4.63 4.40 -0.06
C VAL A 107 -5.94 4.03 -0.74
N ASP A 108 -5.86 3.21 -1.78
CA ASP A 108 -7.05 2.70 -2.44
C ASP A 108 -7.78 1.72 -1.49
N PRO A 109 -9.00 2.03 -1.06
CA PRO A 109 -9.72 1.16 -0.14
C PRO A 109 -10.08 -0.21 -0.74
N ALA A 110 -10.06 -0.33 -2.06
CA ALA A 110 -10.30 -1.59 -2.74
C ALA A 110 -9.04 -2.43 -2.90
N ASP A 111 -7.85 -1.83 -2.80
CA ASP A 111 -6.58 -2.53 -2.85
C ASP A 111 -5.54 -1.79 -2.01
N LEU A 112 -5.34 -2.26 -0.80
CA LEU A 112 -4.51 -1.58 0.21
C LEU A 112 -3.02 -1.54 -0.14
N GLN A 113 -2.59 -2.28 -1.17
CA GLN A 113 -1.21 -2.21 -1.65
C GLN A 113 -0.96 -0.99 -2.56
N PHE A 114 -2.01 -0.37 -3.05
CA PHE A 114 -1.89 0.90 -3.80
C PHE A 114 -1.83 2.06 -2.83
N VAL A 115 -0.61 2.45 -2.50
CA VAL A 115 -0.32 3.56 -1.58
C VAL A 115 0.28 4.70 -2.41
N TYR A 116 -0.40 5.83 -2.43
CA TYR A 116 -0.04 6.98 -3.26
C TYR A 116 0.58 8.08 -2.40
N PRO A 117 1.77 8.57 -2.76
CA PRO A 117 2.35 9.73 -2.09
C PRO A 117 1.50 10.96 -2.37
N GLN A 118 1.41 11.86 -1.40
CA GLN A 118 0.68 13.10 -1.56
C GLN A 118 1.65 14.26 -1.72
N GLY A 119 1.52 14.97 -2.84
CA GLY A 119 2.38 16.07 -3.23
C GLY A 119 3.00 15.84 -4.60
N SER A 120 3.52 16.90 -5.18
CA SER A 120 4.14 16.87 -6.52
C SER A 120 5.53 16.25 -6.54
N TRP A 121 6.10 15.98 -5.37
CA TRP A 121 7.49 15.50 -5.23
C TRP A 121 7.66 14.01 -5.55
N ALA A 122 6.57 13.27 -5.61
CA ALA A 122 6.59 11.83 -5.88
C ALA A 122 5.30 11.35 -6.51
N ARG A 123 5.41 10.24 -7.22
CA ARG A 123 4.24 9.55 -7.79
C ARG A 123 4.51 8.04 -7.80
N ILE A 124 3.44 7.25 -7.85
CA ILE A 124 3.58 5.81 -7.97
C ILE A 124 4.20 5.43 -9.32
N ALA A 125 5.10 4.46 -9.31
CA ALA A 125 5.72 3.95 -10.52
C ALA A 125 4.79 2.93 -11.19
N GLY A 126 4.66 3.04 -12.47
CA GLY A 126 3.83 2.13 -13.27
C GLY A 126 2.55 2.75 -13.78
#